data_10faba9acc3700ad0a47adf3dd0d4d41
#
_entry.id   10faba9acc3700ad0a47adf3dd0d4d41
#
_cell.length_a   1.000
_cell.length_b   1.000
_cell.length_c   1.000
_cell.angle_alpha   90.00
_cell.angle_beta   90.00
_cell.angle_gamma   90.00
#
_symmetry.space_group_name_H-M   'P 1'
#
loop_
_entity.id
_entity.type
_entity.pdbx_description
1 polymer ?
#
loop_
_entity_poly.entity_id
_entity_poly.type
_entity_poly.pdbx_seq_one_letter_code
_entity_poly.pdbx_strand_id
1 'polypeptide(L)'
;MLNTTATIDPQRGRRPAFRLHLYRSSAATRGLPTALALFMAYVAVELCIWLFCRDISDAVAFFPSNGVLVAALLLLSPRLGLAFCLACFGIDIVHNWIGRIDLTHALVFSSLNQALAIGAAALTRTFCGAALDLSRARRLVTFALIAAASAALEGMVGQILLGLLDGASNDVFHAWLQWTLEDGLGLLIATPAALLPFKQKRLFDVAGGARLERPLLLAITVALTVAAFAFDRFIAVTLVMPVLVLTAFRAGPGWVYGSVLTTSVIAMALTANGHGPIAFMAPTAPYRQEFMVQLFIASTFATAVPAAAALGARN
;
A
#
# COMPACT_ATOMS: atom_id res chain seq x y z
N MET A 1 57.16 -9.00 39.59
CA MET A 1 55.89 -9.49 40.19
C MET A 1 54.78 -8.50 39.85
N LEU A 2 54.01 -8.77 38.81
CA LEU A 2 52.90 -7.97 38.44
C LEU A 2 51.68 -8.88 38.43
N ASN A 3 50.84 -8.68 39.43
CA ASN A 3 49.59 -9.41 39.65
C ASN A 3 48.46 -8.67 38.92
N THR A 4 48.02 -9.14 37.75
CA THR A 4 46.86 -8.64 37.03
C THR A 4 45.69 -9.60 37.30
N THR A 5 44.85 -9.27 38.28
CA THR A 5 43.55 -9.91 38.50
C THR A 5 42.55 -9.35 37.49
N ALA A 6 42.22 -10.15 36.47
CA ALA A 6 41.13 -9.87 35.57
C ALA A 6 39.80 -10.11 36.30
N THR A 7 39.09 -9.04 36.59
CA THR A 7 37.70 -9.10 37.08
C THR A 7 36.78 -9.48 35.91
N ILE A 8 36.21 -10.68 36.01
CA ILE A 8 35.16 -11.15 35.08
C ILE A 8 33.85 -10.42 35.42
N ASP A 9 33.40 -9.60 34.51
CA ASP A 9 32.08 -8.93 34.59
C ASP A 9 30.95 -9.95 34.36
N PRO A 10 30.07 -10.21 35.36
CA PRO A 10 29.00 -11.19 35.23
C PRO A 10 27.80 -10.72 34.43
N GLN A 11 27.85 -9.56 33.76
CA GLN A 11 26.70 -9.00 32.99
C GLN A 11 26.70 -9.30 31.49
N ARG A 12 27.67 -10.05 30.96
CA ARG A 12 27.78 -10.35 29.50
C ARG A 12 26.87 -11.47 28.97
N GLY A 13 25.86 -11.90 29.72
CA GLY A 13 25.00 -13.04 29.39
C GLY A 13 23.51 -12.74 29.23
N ARG A 14 23.04 -11.49 29.29
CA ARG A 14 21.61 -11.20 29.10
C ARG A 14 21.31 -11.06 27.60
N ARG A 15 20.78 -12.14 27.01
CA ARG A 15 20.06 -12.08 25.73
C ARG A 15 19.03 -10.95 25.82
N PRO A 16 18.90 -10.08 24.81
CA PRO A 16 17.85 -9.07 24.82
C PRO A 16 16.52 -9.81 24.88
N ALA A 17 15.82 -9.72 26.00
CA ALA A 17 14.45 -10.17 26.11
C ALA A 17 13.67 -9.42 25.02
N PHE A 18 13.06 -10.17 24.11
CA PHE A 18 12.18 -9.67 23.07
C PHE A 18 10.95 -9.07 23.78
N ARG A 19 11.13 -7.86 24.32
CA ARG A 19 10.01 -7.07 24.81
C ARG A 19 9.29 -6.57 23.57
N LEU A 20 8.11 -7.10 23.31
CA LEU A 20 7.13 -6.47 22.44
C LEU A 20 6.86 -5.06 22.96
N HIS A 21 7.66 -4.09 22.50
CA HIS A 21 7.42 -2.67 22.73
C HIS A 21 6.26 -2.21 21.85
N LEU A 22 5.07 -2.80 22.05
CA LEU A 22 3.89 -2.46 21.30
C LEU A 22 3.51 -0.98 21.41
N TYR A 23 4.07 -0.23 22.38
CA TYR A 23 3.62 1.16 22.56
C TYR A 23 4.57 2.06 23.36
N ARG A 24 5.81 2.22 22.96
CA ARG A 24 6.66 3.27 23.55
C ARG A 24 7.43 4.01 22.47
N SER A 25 6.73 4.85 21.72
CA SER A 25 7.35 5.86 20.89
C SER A 25 6.68 7.19 21.22
N SER A 26 7.48 8.16 21.65
CA SER A 26 7.10 9.56 21.83
C SER A 26 6.94 10.32 20.51
N ALA A 27 6.48 9.65 19.45
CA ALA A 27 5.90 10.33 18.32
C ALA A 27 4.55 10.87 18.79
N ALA A 28 4.37 12.19 18.78
CA ALA A 28 3.10 12.82 19.15
C ALA A 28 1.96 12.12 18.38
N THR A 29 1.16 11.33 19.10
CA THR A 29 -0.02 10.67 18.53
C THR A 29 -0.97 11.76 18.04
N ARG A 30 -1.38 11.64 16.79
CA ARG A 30 -2.25 12.63 16.16
C ARG A 30 -3.69 12.44 16.63
N GLY A 31 -4.41 13.54 16.74
CA GLY A 31 -5.77 13.58 17.29
C GLY A 31 -6.88 13.32 16.28
N LEU A 32 -8.09 13.57 16.71
CA LEU A 32 -9.33 13.35 15.97
C LEU A 32 -9.34 13.95 14.53
N PRO A 33 -8.82 15.16 14.24
CA PRO A 33 -8.82 15.66 12.87
C PRO A 33 -8.06 14.77 11.88
N THR A 34 -6.93 14.21 12.32
CA THR A 34 -6.16 13.26 11.50
C THR A 34 -6.92 11.94 11.28
N ALA A 35 -7.59 11.43 12.32
CA ALA A 35 -8.41 10.24 12.21
C ALA A 35 -9.57 10.45 11.23
N LEU A 36 -10.26 11.58 11.30
CA LEU A 36 -11.33 11.94 10.37
C LEU A 36 -10.84 12.07 8.92
N ALA A 37 -9.70 12.74 8.71
CA ALA A 37 -9.12 12.88 7.36
C ALA A 37 -8.76 11.52 6.74
N LEU A 38 -8.16 10.62 7.52
CA LEU A 38 -7.84 9.27 7.07
C LEU A 38 -9.11 8.41 6.86
N PHE A 39 -10.11 8.59 7.71
CA PHE A 39 -11.39 7.90 7.54
C PHE A 39 -12.11 8.33 6.26
N MET A 40 -12.13 9.63 5.98
CA MET A 40 -12.67 10.13 4.70
C MET A 40 -11.87 9.61 3.49
N ALA A 41 -10.55 9.50 3.62
CA ALA A 41 -9.71 8.91 2.57
C ALA A 41 -10.04 7.41 2.38
N TYR A 42 -10.23 6.66 3.47
CA TYR A 42 -10.64 5.26 3.42
C TYR A 42 -11.99 5.10 2.71
N VAL A 43 -13.02 5.82 3.15
CA VAL A 43 -14.35 5.80 2.54
C VAL A 43 -14.31 6.21 1.06
N ALA A 44 -13.51 7.22 0.71
CA ALA A 44 -13.34 7.64 -0.68
C ALA A 44 -12.73 6.54 -1.54
N VAL A 45 -11.73 5.81 -1.01
CA VAL A 45 -11.11 4.66 -1.70
C VAL A 45 -12.13 3.55 -1.90
N GLU A 46 -12.86 3.15 -0.85
CA GLU A 46 -13.92 2.13 -0.95
C GLU A 46 -15.00 2.51 -1.96
N LEU A 47 -15.43 3.76 -1.93
CA LEU A 47 -16.39 4.28 -2.90
C LEU A 47 -15.84 4.24 -4.33
N CYS A 48 -14.57 4.60 -4.54
CA CYS A 48 -13.92 4.51 -5.85
C CYS A 48 -13.86 3.05 -6.34
N ILE A 49 -13.47 2.10 -5.49
CA ILE A 49 -13.47 0.67 -5.83
C ILE A 49 -14.88 0.25 -6.23
N TRP A 50 -15.87 0.56 -5.42
CA TRP A 50 -17.26 0.21 -5.72
C TRP A 50 -17.78 0.84 -7.02
N LEU A 51 -17.51 2.12 -7.27
CA LEU A 51 -17.99 2.82 -8.47
C LEU A 51 -17.34 2.31 -9.76
N PHE A 52 -16.05 1.99 -9.71
CA PHE A 52 -15.27 1.68 -10.91
C PHE A 52 -15.02 0.19 -11.14
N CYS A 53 -15.22 -0.66 -10.12
CA CYS A 53 -14.94 -2.10 -10.22
C CYS A 53 -16.15 -3.00 -9.97
N ARG A 54 -17.33 -2.46 -9.71
CA ARG A 54 -18.55 -3.20 -9.31
C ARG A 54 -19.08 -4.22 -10.33
N ASP A 55 -18.83 -3.98 -11.61
CA ASP A 55 -19.39 -4.80 -12.69
C ASP A 55 -18.44 -5.93 -13.14
N ILE A 56 -17.31 -6.06 -12.46
CA ILE A 56 -16.28 -7.04 -12.81
C ILE A 56 -16.15 -8.02 -11.66
N SER A 57 -16.33 -9.28 -12.00
CA SER A 57 -16.18 -10.40 -11.09
C SER A 57 -15.00 -10.24 -10.12
N ASP A 58 -15.31 -10.18 -8.87
CA ASP A 58 -14.56 -10.57 -7.66
C ASP A 58 -13.08 -10.19 -7.51
N ALA A 59 -12.42 -9.59 -8.50
CA ALA A 59 -11.00 -9.36 -8.47
C ALA A 59 -10.66 -7.87 -8.69
N VAL A 60 -10.19 -7.24 -7.63
CA VAL A 60 -9.63 -5.89 -7.65
C VAL A 60 -8.11 -6.01 -7.77
N ALA A 61 -7.52 -5.47 -8.84
CA ALA A 61 -6.07 -5.59 -9.06
C ALA A 61 -5.18 -4.92 -8.01
N PHE A 62 -5.76 -4.04 -7.17
CA PHE A 62 -5.04 -3.22 -6.21
C PHE A 62 -5.99 -2.74 -5.12
N PHE A 63 -5.69 -3.05 -3.84
CA PHE A 63 -6.55 -2.71 -2.71
C PHE A 63 -5.91 -1.66 -1.79
N PRO A 64 -6.02 -0.37 -2.11
CA PRO A 64 -5.35 0.71 -1.37
C PRO A 64 -5.92 0.96 0.03
N SER A 65 -7.12 0.50 0.35
CA SER A 65 -7.79 0.67 1.65
C SER A 65 -6.95 0.14 2.80
N ASN A 66 -6.33 -1.04 2.63
CA ASN A 66 -5.44 -1.64 3.62
C ASN A 66 -4.22 -0.76 3.91
N GLY A 67 -3.71 -0.06 2.89
CA GLY A 67 -2.62 0.91 3.06
C GLY A 67 -3.02 2.13 3.88
N VAL A 68 -4.24 2.65 3.69
CA VAL A 68 -4.79 3.75 4.51
C VAL A 68 -4.98 3.31 5.96
N LEU A 69 -5.46 2.09 6.17
CA LEU A 69 -5.65 1.49 7.49
C LEU A 69 -4.32 1.35 8.25
N VAL A 70 -3.27 0.84 7.58
CA VAL A 70 -1.90 0.78 8.14
C VAL A 70 -1.38 2.18 8.47
N ALA A 71 -1.57 3.16 7.59
CA ALA A 71 -1.14 4.54 7.83
C ALA A 71 -1.84 5.13 9.07
N ALA A 72 -3.13 4.89 9.24
CA ALA A 72 -3.89 5.31 10.41
C ALA A 72 -3.34 4.66 11.69
N LEU A 73 -3.13 3.36 11.67
CA LEU A 73 -2.54 2.64 12.80
C LEU A 73 -1.14 3.14 13.18
N LEU A 74 -0.34 3.60 12.22
CA LEU A 74 0.98 4.19 12.48
C LEU A 74 0.91 5.60 13.09
N LEU A 75 -0.15 6.38 12.83
CA LEU A 75 -0.29 7.79 13.22
C LEU A 75 -1.13 8.00 14.48
N LEU A 76 -2.16 7.18 14.68
CA LEU A 76 -3.16 7.38 15.73
C LEU A 76 -2.72 6.77 17.07
N SER A 77 -3.32 7.27 18.15
CA SER A 77 -3.22 6.65 19.48
C SER A 77 -3.95 5.29 19.48
N PRO A 78 -3.66 4.37 20.43
CA PRO A 78 -4.31 3.06 20.46
C PRO A 78 -5.82 3.12 20.47
N ARG A 79 -6.36 4.03 21.28
CA ARG A 79 -7.82 4.19 21.43
C ARG A 79 -8.46 4.67 20.13
N LEU A 80 -7.86 5.68 19.48
CA LEU A 80 -8.33 6.18 18.19
C LEU A 80 -8.07 5.17 17.06
N GLY A 81 -6.94 4.45 17.10
CA GLY A 81 -6.65 3.38 16.15
C GLY A 81 -7.67 2.25 16.22
N LEU A 82 -8.05 1.82 17.44
CA LEU A 82 -9.10 0.81 17.60
C LEU A 82 -10.46 1.31 17.08
N ALA A 83 -10.85 2.53 17.44
CA ALA A 83 -12.10 3.11 16.93
C ALA A 83 -12.09 3.24 15.41
N PHE A 84 -10.95 3.60 14.81
CA PHE A 84 -10.75 3.66 13.37
C PHE A 84 -10.90 2.27 12.73
N CYS A 85 -10.25 1.25 13.27
CA CYS A 85 -10.38 -0.14 12.79
C CYS A 85 -11.82 -0.62 12.82
N LEU A 86 -12.55 -0.37 13.92
CA LEU A 86 -13.96 -0.77 14.03
C LEU A 86 -14.85 -0.03 13.02
N ALA A 87 -14.60 1.26 12.79
CA ALA A 87 -15.34 2.03 11.79
C ALA A 87 -15.05 1.54 10.37
N CYS A 88 -13.77 1.28 10.03
CA CYS A 88 -13.39 0.74 8.72
C CYS A 88 -13.93 -0.69 8.52
N PHE A 89 -13.92 -1.52 9.55
CA PHE A 89 -14.53 -2.85 9.51
C PHE A 89 -16.03 -2.79 9.15
N GLY A 90 -16.76 -1.84 9.74
CA GLY A 90 -18.17 -1.61 9.39
C GLY A 90 -18.35 -1.16 7.94
N ILE A 91 -17.48 -0.28 7.43
CA ILE A 91 -17.49 0.15 6.01
C ILE A 91 -17.21 -1.03 5.08
N ASP A 92 -16.22 -1.85 5.40
CA ASP A 92 -15.85 -3.05 4.65
C ASP A 92 -17.02 -4.03 4.51
N ILE A 93 -17.72 -4.31 5.64
CA ILE A 93 -18.92 -5.16 5.62
C ILE A 93 -20.00 -4.55 4.73
N VAL A 94 -20.25 -3.25 4.83
CA VAL A 94 -21.23 -2.56 3.98
C VAL A 94 -20.83 -2.63 2.51
N HIS A 95 -19.56 -2.42 2.19
CA HIS A 95 -19.02 -2.54 0.84
C HIS A 95 -19.30 -3.94 0.27
N ASN A 96 -18.90 -4.99 0.99
CA ASN A 96 -19.10 -6.38 0.59
C ASN A 96 -20.61 -6.72 0.43
N TRP A 97 -21.44 -6.23 1.35
CA TRP A 97 -22.89 -6.44 1.27
C TRP A 97 -23.53 -5.77 0.04
N ILE A 98 -23.12 -4.54 -0.28
CA ILE A 98 -23.56 -3.86 -1.51
C ILE A 98 -23.05 -4.63 -2.75
N GLY A 99 -21.83 -5.19 -2.69
CA GLY A 99 -21.28 -6.11 -3.69
C GLY A 99 -21.97 -7.46 -3.78
N ARG A 100 -23.02 -7.71 -2.98
CA ARG A 100 -23.79 -8.97 -2.92
C ARG A 100 -23.00 -10.17 -2.41
N ILE A 101 -21.94 -9.93 -1.67
CA ILE A 101 -21.19 -10.96 -0.94
C ILE A 101 -22.02 -11.32 0.31
N ASP A 102 -22.18 -12.60 0.59
CA ASP A 102 -22.91 -13.03 1.78
C ASP A 102 -22.16 -12.64 3.06
N LEU A 103 -22.90 -12.60 4.17
CA LEU A 103 -22.38 -12.10 5.44
C LEU A 103 -21.17 -12.90 5.96
N THR A 104 -21.12 -14.20 5.70
CA THR A 104 -20.02 -15.06 6.19
C THR A 104 -18.73 -14.68 5.49
N HIS A 105 -18.74 -14.59 4.15
CA HIS A 105 -17.58 -14.15 3.36
C HIS A 105 -17.22 -12.70 3.67
N ALA A 106 -18.20 -11.79 3.79
CA ALA A 106 -17.95 -10.40 4.16
C ALA A 106 -17.22 -10.29 5.52
N LEU A 107 -17.64 -11.08 6.52
CA LEU A 107 -16.97 -11.12 7.82
C LEU A 107 -15.54 -11.68 7.72
N VAL A 108 -15.32 -12.72 6.91
CA VAL A 108 -13.99 -13.31 6.69
C VAL A 108 -13.08 -12.28 6.04
N PHE A 109 -13.46 -11.69 4.91
CA PHE A 109 -12.65 -10.72 4.18
C PHE A 109 -12.33 -9.49 5.04
N SER A 110 -13.35 -8.89 5.67
CA SER A 110 -13.14 -7.73 6.53
C SER A 110 -12.24 -8.05 7.73
N SER A 111 -12.34 -9.27 8.30
CA SER A 111 -11.47 -9.68 9.40
C SER A 111 -10.03 -9.88 8.97
N LEU A 112 -9.81 -10.44 7.78
CA LEU A 112 -8.48 -10.62 7.18
C LEU A 112 -7.81 -9.27 6.90
N ASN A 113 -8.53 -8.33 6.27
CA ASN A 113 -8.07 -6.95 6.04
C ASN A 113 -7.62 -6.27 7.34
N GLN A 114 -8.39 -6.41 8.42
CA GLN A 114 -8.02 -5.84 9.72
C GLN A 114 -6.77 -6.53 10.30
N ALA A 115 -6.70 -7.86 10.22
CA ALA A 115 -5.56 -8.64 10.72
C ALA A 115 -4.29 -8.31 9.95
N LEU A 116 -4.36 -8.21 8.61
CA LEU A 116 -3.28 -7.74 7.75
C LEU A 116 -2.76 -6.36 8.20
N ALA A 117 -3.67 -5.39 8.31
CA ALA A 117 -3.30 -4.02 8.63
C ALA A 117 -2.69 -3.89 10.03
N ILE A 118 -3.25 -4.58 11.03
CA ILE A 118 -2.72 -4.59 12.41
C ILE A 118 -1.33 -5.25 12.43
N GLY A 119 -1.17 -6.40 11.77
CA GLY A 119 0.08 -7.13 11.67
C GLY A 119 1.16 -6.32 10.95
N ALA A 120 0.86 -5.79 9.76
CA ALA A 120 1.76 -4.96 8.98
C ALA A 120 2.17 -3.68 9.73
N ALA A 121 1.24 -3.00 10.42
CA ALA A 121 1.54 -1.83 11.23
C ALA A 121 2.45 -2.16 12.43
N ALA A 122 2.21 -3.29 13.11
CA ALA A 122 3.03 -3.76 14.22
C ALA A 122 4.47 -4.09 13.77
N LEU A 123 4.62 -4.84 12.68
CA LEU A 123 5.91 -5.15 12.08
C LEU A 123 6.64 -3.89 11.60
N THR A 124 5.93 -2.98 10.94
CA THR A 124 6.49 -1.71 10.47
C THR A 124 7.00 -0.88 11.65
N ARG A 125 6.26 -0.79 12.75
CA ARG A 125 6.71 -0.08 13.96
C ARG A 125 7.98 -0.72 14.54
N THR A 126 8.04 -2.03 14.55
CA THR A 126 9.16 -2.79 15.14
C THR A 126 10.44 -2.61 14.32
N PHE A 127 10.36 -2.74 13.00
CA PHE A 127 11.53 -2.81 12.13
C PHE A 127 11.87 -1.48 11.43
N CYS A 128 10.89 -0.66 11.12
CA CYS A 128 11.08 0.63 10.44
C CYS A 128 10.89 1.83 11.36
N GLY A 129 10.24 1.64 12.53
CA GLY A 129 9.81 2.69 13.42
C GLY A 129 8.52 3.38 12.98
N ALA A 130 7.77 3.97 13.93
CA ALA A 130 6.48 4.61 13.67
C ALA A 130 6.57 5.77 12.65
N ALA A 131 7.74 6.37 12.48
CA ALA A 131 7.95 7.44 11.53
C ALA A 131 8.02 7.00 10.07
N LEU A 132 8.21 5.72 9.77
CA LEU A 132 8.32 5.12 8.43
C LEU A 132 8.98 6.06 7.41
N ASP A 133 10.25 6.37 7.65
CA ASP A 133 11.04 7.20 6.71
C ASP A 133 11.53 6.34 5.55
N LEU A 134 10.82 6.37 4.44
CA LEU A 134 11.11 5.60 3.23
C LEU A 134 12.13 6.30 2.28
N SER A 135 12.69 7.44 2.68
CA SER A 135 13.80 8.05 1.95
C SER A 135 15.10 7.23 2.06
N ARG A 136 15.15 6.30 3.02
CA ARG A 136 16.28 5.38 3.21
C ARG A 136 16.00 4.04 2.53
N ALA A 137 16.81 3.68 1.55
CA ALA A 137 16.65 2.43 0.78
C ALA A 137 16.47 1.18 1.66
N ARG A 138 17.25 1.07 2.77
CA ARG A 138 17.10 -0.05 3.71
C ARG A 138 15.70 -0.13 4.33
N ARG A 139 15.11 1.01 4.72
CA ARG A 139 13.75 1.05 5.29
C ARG A 139 12.68 0.76 4.24
N LEU A 140 12.88 1.25 3.01
CA LEU A 140 12.01 0.92 1.89
C LEU A 140 11.99 -0.58 1.62
N VAL A 141 13.15 -1.23 1.52
CA VAL A 141 13.25 -2.68 1.34
C VAL A 141 12.63 -3.43 2.51
N THR A 142 12.93 -3.02 3.75
CA THR A 142 12.32 -3.66 4.94
C THR A 142 10.80 -3.54 4.94
N PHE A 143 10.26 -2.37 4.58
CA PHE A 143 8.80 -2.18 4.47
C PHE A 143 8.21 -3.00 3.32
N ALA A 144 8.90 -3.08 2.19
CA ALA A 144 8.46 -3.91 1.06
C ALA A 144 8.40 -5.40 1.44
N LEU A 145 9.38 -5.89 2.19
CA LEU A 145 9.36 -7.27 2.71
C LEU A 145 8.23 -7.50 3.72
N ILE A 146 7.96 -6.52 4.60
CA ILE A 146 6.83 -6.59 5.54
C ILE A 146 5.50 -6.64 4.78
N ALA A 147 5.30 -5.76 3.81
CA ALA A 147 4.09 -5.72 3.00
C ALA A 147 3.87 -7.05 2.25
N ALA A 148 4.90 -7.54 1.56
CA ALA A 148 4.83 -8.79 0.82
C ALA A 148 4.58 -10.01 1.74
N ALA A 149 5.29 -10.11 2.87
CA ALA A 149 5.12 -11.22 3.80
C ALA A 149 3.76 -11.19 4.51
N SER A 150 3.26 -10.00 4.87
CA SER A 150 1.95 -9.86 5.51
C SER A 150 0.82 -10.22 4.54
N ALA A 151 0.87 -9.73 3.30
CA ALA A 151 -0.11 -10.04 2.27
C ALA A 151 -0.07 -11.53 1.86
N ALA A 152 1.13 -12.12 1.74
CA ALA A 152 1.27 -13.55 1.45
C ALA A 152 0.69 -14.45 2.56
N LEU A 153 0.89 -14.06 3.82
CA LEU A 153 0.31 -14.78 4.96
C LEU A 153 -1.21 -14.64 4.99
N GLU A 154 -1.71 -13.43 4.77
CA GLU A 154 -3.16 -13.18 4.71
C GLU A 154 -3.81 -13.96 3.57
N GLY A 155 -3.28 -13.86 2.35
CA GLY A 155 -3.80 -14.62 1.21
C GLY A 155 -3.79 -16.13 1.45
N MET A 156 -2.75 -16.65 2.13
CA MET A 156 -2.71 -18.07 2.51
C MET A 156 -3.82 -18.42 3.51
N VAL A 157 -4.01 -17.62 4.54
CA VAL A 157 -5.10 -17.84 5.52
C VAL A 157 -6.45 -17.71 4.84
N GLY A 158 -6.61 -16.72 3.95
CA GLY A 158 -7.83 -16.51 3.16
C GLY A 158 -8.19 -17.73 2.32
N GLN A 159 -7.23 -18.28 1.56
CA GLN A 159 -7.46 -19.49 0.75
C GLN A 159 -7.83 -20.70 1.60
N ILE A 160 -7.25 -20.86 2.79
CA ILE A 160 -7.63 -21.92 3.73
C ILE A 160 -9.08 -21.73 4.21
N LEU A 161 -9.44 -20.53 4.62
CA LEU A 161 -10.80 -20.24 5.12
C LEU A 161 -11.85 -20.40 4.03
N LEU A 162 -11.60 -19.90 2.81
CA LEU A 162 -12.49 -20.10 1.66
C LEU A 162 -12.60 -21.57 1.27
N GLY A 163 -11.49 -22.30 1.31
CA GLY A 163 -11.50 -23.75 1.06
C GLY A 163 -12.34 -24.54 2.07
N LEU A 164 -12.45 -24.04 3.31
CA LEU A 164 -13.31 -24.64 4.34
C LEU A 164 -14.80 -24.26 4.16
N LEU A 165 -15.09 -23.10 3.61
CA LEU A 165 -16.46 -22.60 3.39
C LEU A 165 -17.06 -23.15 2.08
N ASP A 166 -16.32 -23.04 0.99
CA ASP A 166 -16.84 -23.28 -0.37
C ASP A 166 -16.28 -24.55 -1.04
N GLY A 167 -15.30 -25.18 -0.39
CA GLY A 167 -14.49 -26.22 -1.00
C GLY A 167 -13.23 -25.69 -1.67
N ALA A 168 -12.26 -26.54 -1.90
CA ALA A 168 -10.97 -26.15 -2.44
C ALA A 168 -11.10 -25.65 -3.90
N SER A 169 -10.51 -24.48 -4.17
CA SER A 169 -10.35 -23.96 -5.54
C SER A 169 -9.46 -24.88 -6.37
N ASN A 170 -9.74 -25.00 -7.67
CA ASN A 170 -8.90 -25.75 -8.61
C ASN A 170 -7.52 -25.10 -8.84
N ASP A 171 -7.36 -23.82 -8.52
CA ASP A 171 -6.13 -23.06 -8.75
C ASP A 171 -5.77 -22.16 -7.55
N VAL A 172 -5.54 -22.83 -6.42
CA VAL A 172 -5.21 -22.17 -5.14
C VAL A 172 -3.96 -21.28 -5.25
N PHE A 173 -2.96 -21.70 -6.05
CA PHE A 173 -1.71 -20.96 -6.18
C PHE A 173 -1.93 -19.61 -6.88
N HIS A 174 -2.65 -19.57 -7.99
CA HIS A 174 -2.93 -18.30 -8.68
C HIS A 174 -3.81 -17.39 -7.84
N ALA A 175 -4.85 -17.93 -7.21
CA ALA A 175 -5.71 -17.13 -6.32
C ALA A 175 -4.93 -16.54 -5.14
N TRP A 176 -4.04 -17.32 -4.52
CA TRP A 176 -3.14 -16.84 -3.48
C TRP A 176 -2.18 -15.74 -3.98
N LEU A 177 -1.59 -15.93 -5.16
CA LEU A 177 -0.66 -14.97 -5.74
C LEU A 177 -1.33 -13.65 -6.09
N GLN A 178 -2.54 -13.69 -6.69
CA GLN A 178 -3.33 -12.52 -7.00
C GLN A 178 -3.65 -11.73 -5.74
N TRP A 179 -4.19 -12.38 -4.71
CA TRP A 179 -4.49 -11.74 -3.43
C TRP A 179 -3.24 -11.13 -2.78
N THR A 180 -2.14 -11.88 -2.78
CA THR A 180 -0.85 -11.38 -2.27
C THR A 180 -0.38 -10.11 -2.99
N LEU A 181 -0.53 -10.05 -4.31
CA LEU A 181 -0.15 -8.88 -5.11
C LEU A 181 -1.10 -7.72 -4.89
N GLU A 182 -2.40 -7.97 -4.83
CA GLU A 182 -3.44 -6.98 -4.57
C GLU A 182 -3.16 -6.22 -3.28
N ASP A 183 -3.08 -6.92 -2.17
CA ASP A 183 -2.86 -6.32 -0.85
C ASP A 183 -1.43 -5.82 -0.66
N GLY A 184 -0.45 -6.57 -1.16
CA GLY A 184 0.95 -6.17 -1.09
C GLY A 184 1.21 -4.83 -1.80
N LEU A 185 0.67 -4.65 -3.00
CA LEU A 185 0.75 -3.38 -3.73
C LEU A 185 -0.06 -2.28 -3.03
N GLY A 186 -1.24 -2.62 -2.49
CA GLY A 186 -2.04 -1.73 -1.67
C GLY A 186 -1.24 -1.15 -0.51
N LEU A 187 -0.59 -2.02 0.26
CA LEU A 187 0.27 -1.60 1.36
C LEU A 187 1.46 -0.76 0.89
N LEU A 188 2.17 -1.20 -0.15
CA LEU A 188 3.38 -0.55 -0.65
C LEU A 188 3.15 0.87 -1.16
N ILE A 189 2.03 1.11 -1.80
CA ILE A 189 1.73 2.37 -2.47
C ILE A 189 0.88 3.28 -1.58
N ALA A 190 -0.23 2.75 -1.06
CA ALA A 190 -1.18 3.58 -0.34
C ALA A 190 -0.73 3.93 1.09
N THR A 191 0.01 3.07 1.79
CA THR A 191 0.51 3.42 3.13
C THR A 191 1.42 4.66 3.10
N PRO A 192 2.47 4.72 2.29
CA PRO A 192 3.29 5.92 2.18
C PRO A 192 2.50 7.12 1.69
N ALA A 193 1.66 6.95 0.67
CA ALA A 193 0.84 8.03 0.11
C ALA A 193 -0.08 8.65 1.19
N ALA A 194 -0.74 7.83 1.99
CA ALA A 194 -1.60 8.29 3.09
C ALA A 194 -0.83 8.94 4.25
N LEU A 195 0.42 8.55 4.47
CA LEU A 195 1.28 9.15 5.50
C LEU A 195 1.80 10.53 5.11
N LEU A 196 2.00 10.80 3.83
CA LEU A 196 2.67 12.01 3.32
C LEU A 196 2.06 13.33 3.81
N PRO A 197 0.73 13.54 3.78
CA PRO A 197 0.13 14.80 4.24
C PRO A 197 0.42 15.11 5.71
N PHE A 198 0.72 14.07 6.49
CA PHE A 198 0.93 14.17 7.94
C PHE A 198 2.41 14.15 8.34
N LYS A 199 3.31 13.82 7.43
CA LYS A 199 4.75 13.72 7.67
C LYS A 199 5.48 14.81 6.93
N GLN A 200 5.82 15.88 7.61
CA GLN A 200 6.80 16.90 7.23
C GLN A 200 6.70 17.50 5.81
N LYS A 201 6.62 18.82 5.77
CA LYS A 201 6.77 19.65 4.56
C LYS A 201 8.03 19.32 3.73
N ARG A 202 9.09 18.81 4.34
CA ARG A 202 10.35 18.45 3.67
C ARG A 202 10.25 17.35 2.60
N LEU A 203 9.26 16.45 2.68
CA LEU A 203 9.09 15.41 1.64
C LEU A 203 8.50 15.97 0.34
N PHE A 204 7.89 17.14 0.41
CA PHE A 204 7.38 17.87 -0.75
C PHE A 204 8.33 18.99 -1.21
N ASP A 205 9.33 19.36 -0.41
CA ASP A 205 10.29 20.40 -0.70
C ASP A 205 11.64 19.81 -1.11
N VAL A 206 11.79 19.49 -2.40
CA VAL A 206 13.11 19.34 -3.00
C VAL A 206 13.60 20.75 -3.36
N ALA A 207 14.77 21.11 -2.86
CA ALA A 207 15.37 22.40 -3.19
C ALA A 207 15.56 22.52 -4.70
N GLY A 208 14.96 23.53 -5.34
CA GLY A 208 15.27 23.93 -6.70
C GLY A 208 14.20 23.77 -7.79
N GLY A 209 13.09 23.04 -7.54
CA GLY A 209 12.02 22.93 -8.54
C GLY A 209 11.04 24.12 -8.49
N ALA A 210 10.59 24.63 -9.64
CA ALA A 210 9.53 25.62 -9.69
C ALA A 210 8.25 25.08 -9.05
N ARG A 211 7.54 25.88 -8.25
CA ARG A 211 6.30 25.47 -7.55
C ARG A 211 5.25 24.85 -8.49
N LEU A 212 5.21 25.30 -9.74
CA LEU A 212 4.27 24.81 -10.77
C LEU A 212 4.74 23.52 -11.45
N GLU A 213 6.03 23.20 -11.44
CA GLU A 213 6.57 22.01 -12.09
C GLU A 213 6.03 20.71 -11.51
N ARG A 214 5.87 20.66 -10.20
CA ARG A 214 5.41 19.46 -9.46
C ARG A 214 3.97 19.07 -9.82
N PRO A 215 2.98 19.97 -9.69
CA PRO A 215 1.61 19.66 -10.10
C PRO A 215 1.50 19.44 -11.61
N LEU A 216 2.35 20.08 -12.43
CA LEU A 216 2.40 19.85 -13.86
C LEU A 216 2.86 18.42 -14.20
N LEU A 217 3.90 17.90 -13.52
CA LEU A 217 4.36 16.52 -13.69
C LEU A 217 3.27 15.52 -13.30
N LEU A 218 2.55 15.76 -12.20
CA LEU A 218 1.40 14.94 -11.84
C LEU A 218 0.31 15.00 -12.93
N ALA A 219 -0.03 16.20 -13.40
CA ALA A 219 -1.04 16.39 -14.47
C ALA A 219 -0.63 15.66 -15.77
N ILE A 220 0.66 15.73 -16.15
CA ILE A 220 1.19 15.00 -17.30
C ILE A 220 1.08 13.49 -17.08
N THR A 221 1.43 12.99 -15.88
CA THR A 221 1.31 11.56 -15.54
C THR A 221 -0.14 11.09 -15.67
N VAL A 222 -1.08 11.85 -15.11
CA VAL A 222 -2.53 11.59 -15.23
C VAL A 222 -2.97 11.58 -16.68
N ALA A 223 -2.63 12.63 -17.44
CA ALA A 223 -3.02 12.75 -18.84
C ALA A 223 -2.49 11.60 -19.70
N LEU A 224 -1.23 11.21 -19.51
CA LEU A 224 -0.61 10.06 -20.19
C LEU A 224 -1.26 8.74 -19.79
N THR A 225 -1.56 8.54 -18.51
CA THR A 225 -2.22 7.32 -18.05
C THR A 225 -3.64 7.22 -18.61
N VAL A 226 -4.40 8.32 -18.57
CA VAL A 226 -5.73 8.38 -19.19
C VAL A 226 -5.63 8.14 -20.70
N ALA A 227 -4.69 8.79 -21.39
CA ALA A 227 -4.49 8.58 -22.83
C ALA A 227 -4.14 7.13 -23.15
N ALA A 228 -3.32 6.48 -22.31
CA ALA A 228 -2.92 5.10 -22.48
C ALA A 228 -4.10 4.12 -22.36
N PHE A 229 -4.93 4.31 -21.33
CA PHE A 229 -5.98 3.36 -20.97
C PHE A 229 -7.37 3.75 -21.53
N ALA A 230 -7.71 5.03 -21.67
CA ALA A 230 -9.02 5.43 -22.21
C ALA A 230 -9.07 5.43 -23.74
N PHE A 231 -7.94 5.62 -24.41
CA PHE A 231 -7.85 5.70 -25.88
C PHE A 231 -7.04 4.55 -26.49
N ASP A 232 -6.80 3.48 -25.75
CA ASP A 232 -6.08 2.26 -26.21
C ASP A 232 -4.72 2.56 -26.84
N ARG A 233 -4.03 3.60 -26.33
CA ARG A 233 -2.74 4.05 -26.86
C ARG A 233 -1.57 3.32 -26.18
N PHE A 234 -1.17 2.17 -26.71
CA PHE A 234 -0.07 1.37 -26.18
C PHE A 234 1.23 2.18 -26.01
N ILE A 235 1.53 3.09 -26.93
CA ILE A 235 2.72 3.97 -26.82
C ILE A 235 2.64 4.87 -25.58
N ALA A 236 1.47 5.34 -25.19
CA ALA A 236 1.33 6.18 -24.00
C ALA A 236 1.66 5.42 -22.70
N VAL A 237 1.43 4.10 -22.63
CA VAL A 237 1.84 3.24 -21.50
C VAL A 237 3.35 3.33 -21.28
N THR A 238 4.13 3.26 -22.37
CA THR A 238 5.60 3.32 -22.29
C THR A 238 6.11 4.68 -21.85
N LEU A 239 5.38 5.76 -22.09
CA LEU A 239 5.74 7.12 -21.68
C LEU A 239 5.44 7.41 -20.22
N VAL A 240 4.56 6.65 -19.57
CA VAL A 240 4.26 6.80 -18.13
C VAL A 240 5.53 6.60 -17.29
N MET A 241 6.34 5.58 -17.61
CA MET A 241 7.55 5.25 -16.84
C MET A 241 8.60 6.39 -16.85
N PRO A 242 9.02 6.95 -18.02
CA PRO A 242 9.92 8.09 -18.07
C PRO A 242 9.43 9.31 -17.28
N VAL A 243 8.10 9.60 -17.32
CA VAL A 243 7.55 10.74 -16.58
C VAL A 243 7.56 10.48 -15.08
N LEU A 244 7.29 9.25 -14.62
CA LEU A 244 7.43 8.87 -13.22
C LEU A 244 8.89 9.00 -12.72
N VAL A 245 9.85 8.58 -13.54
CA VAL A 245 11.28 8.76 -13.25
C VAL A 245 11.62 10.25 -13.19
N LEU A 246 11.17 11.04 -14.15
CA LEU A 246 11.35 12.50 -14.13
C LEU A 246 10.75 13.13 -12.88
N THR A 247 9.58 12.68 -12.46
CA THR A 247 8.93 13.10 -11.21
C THR A 247 9.81 12.78 -9.99
N ALA A 248 10.48 11.61 -9.99
CA ALA A 248 11.41 11.24 -8.92
C ALA A 248 12.60 12.21 -8.83
N PHE A 249 13.14 12.65 -9.97
CA PHE A 249 14.26 13.59 -10.02
C PHE A 249 13.89 15.03 -9.69
N ARG A 250 12.67 15.47 -10.04
CA ARG A 250 12.27 16.89 -10.02
C ARG A 250 11.32 17.27 -8.90
N ALA A 251 10.45 16.35 -8.48
CA ALA A 251 9.37 16.67 -7.57
C ALA A 251 9.54 16.09 -6.16
N GLY A 252 10.34 15.04 -6.01
CA GLY A 252 10.62 14.39 -4.74
C GLY A 252 9.65 13.24 -4.38
N PRO A 253 9.95 12.47 -3.31
CA PRO A 253 9.27 11.22 -2.99
C PRO A 253 7.75 11.34 -2.83
N GLY A 254 7.28 12.44 -2.23
CA GLY A 254 5.85 12.66 -2.01
C GLY A 254 5.04 12.67 -3.30
N TRP A 255 5.53 13.38 -4.30
CA TRP A 255 4.88 13.46 -5.60
C TRP A 255 4.95 12.16 -6.38
N VAL A 256 6.05 11.40 -6.20
CA VAL A 256 6.18 10.06 -6.81
C VAL A 256 5.11 9.11 -6.28
N TYR A 257 4.93 9.02 -4.97
CA TYR A 257 3.86 8.18 -4.40
C TYR A 257 2.48 8.61 -4.87
N GLY A 258 2.22 9.92 -4.92
CA GLY A 258 0.97 10.46 -5.46
C GLY A 258 0.76 10.07 -6.92
N SER A 259 1.81 10.21 -7.75
CA SER A 259 1.75 9.85 -9.17
C SER A 259 1.56 8.34 -9.38
N VAL A 260 2.29 7.49 -8.64
CA VAL A 260 2.12 6.03 -8.71
C VAL A 260 0.72 5.62 -8.25
N LEU A 261 0.22 6.14 -7.14
CA LEU A 261 -1.13 5.85 -6.65
C LEU A 261 -2.20 6.25 -7.71
N THR A 262 -2.10 7.45 -8.25
CA THR A 262 -3.07 7.93 -9.25
C THR A 262 -3.01 7.09 -10.53
N THR A 263 -1.81 6.75 -11.01
CA THR A 263 -1.60 5.84 -12.15
C THR A 263 -2.23 4.47 -11.89
N SER A 264 -2.01 3.91 -10.70
CA SER A 264 -2.56 2.60 -10.31
C SER A 264 -4.09 2.60 -10.31
N VAL A 265 -4.71 3.62 -9.72
CA VAL A 265 -6.17 3.75 -9.66
C VAL A 265 -6.76 3.92 -11.08
N ILE A 266 -6.16 4.77 -11.93
CA ILE A 266 -6.65 4.99 -13.30
C ILE A 266 -6.51 3.70 -14.13
N ALA A 267 -5.35 3.04 -14.09
CA ALA A 267 -5.11 1.82 -14.83
C ALA A 267 -6.08 0.71 -14.42
N MET A 268 -6.28 0.50 -13.11
CA MET A 268 -7.25 -0.45 -12.58
C MET A 268 -8.66 -0.12 -13.04
N ALA A 269 -9.13 1.10 -12.78
CA ALA A 269 -10.50 1.53 -13.08
C ALA A 269 -10.84 1.41 -14.57
N LEU A 270 -9.96 1.85 -15.47
CA LEU A 270 -10.20 1.77 -16.90
C LEU A 270 -10.11 0.35 -17.43
N THR A 271 -9.14 -0.44 -17.00
CA THR A 271 -9.04 -1.87 -17.40
C THR A 271 -10.26 -2.64 -16.92
N ALA A 272 -10.67 -2.39 -15.68
CA ALA A 272 -11.87 -2.98 -15.10
C ALA A 272 -13.14 -2.67 -15.92
N ASN A 273 -13.25 -1.54 -16.55
CA ASN A 273 -14.36 -1.16 -17.43
C ASN A 273 -14.13 -1.55 -18.92
N GLY A 274 -13.21 -2.46 -19.19
CA GLY A 274 -12.95 -2.98 -20.54
C GLY A 274 -12.14 -2.03 -21.44
N HIS A 275 -11.52 -1.00 -20.88
CA HIS A 275 -10.73 -0.03 -21.63
C HIS A 275 -9.23 -0.28 -21.48
N GLY A 276 -8.49 0.11 -22.49
CA GLY A 276 -7.03 0.11 -22.48
C GLY A 276 -6.39 -1.16 -23.04
N PRO A 277 -5.07 -1.10 -23.27
CA PRO A 277 -4.34 -2.15 -23.96
C PRO A 277 -4.36 -3.49 -23.20
N ILE A 278 -4.48 -3.47 -21.88
CA ILE A 278 -4.52 -4.70 -21.07
C ILE A 278 -5.87 -5.39 -21.26
N ALA A 279 -6.98 -4.67 -21.22
CA ALA A 279 -8.31 -5.22 -21.49
C ALA A 279 -8.39 -5.79 -22.92
N PHE A 280 -7.80 -5.10 -23.90
CA PHE A 280 -7.74 -5.57 -25.28
C PHE A 280 -6.91 -6.87 -25.46
N MET A 281 -5.80 -7.02 -24.71
CA MET A 281 -4.94 -8.18 -24.81
C MET A 281 -5.56 -9.48 -24.25
N ALA A 282 -6.48 -9.38 -23.30
CA ALA A 282 -7.07 -10.53 -22.63
C ALA A 282 -8.59 -10.40 -22.43
N PRO A 283 -9.39 -10.15 -23.50
CA PRO A 283 -10.78 -9.75 -23.38
C PRO A 283 -11.68 -10.80 -22.74
N THR A 284 -11.29 -12.08 -22.76
CA THR A 284 -12.07 -13.21 -22.21
C THR A 284 -11.47 -13.81 -20.96
N ALA A 285 -10.43 -13.19 -20.38
CA ALA A 285 -9.71 -13.73 -19.25
C ALA A 285 -9.47 -12.67 -18.15
N PRO A 286 -10.50 -12.34 -17.34
CA PRO A 286 -10.42 -11.29 -16.30
C PRO A 286 -9.22 -11.45 -15.36
N TYR A 287 -8.93 -12.66 -14.89
CA TYR A 287 -7.78 -12.95 -14.03
C TYR A 287 -6.43 -12.59 -14.68
N ARG A 288 -6.30 -12.70 -16.01
CA ARG A 288 -5.10 -12.27 -16.74
C ARG A 288 -5.01 -10.76 -16.84
N GLN A 289 -6.13 -10.09 -17.03
CA GLN A 289 -6.18 -8.62 -17.03
C GLN A 289 -5.73 -8.09 -15.68
N GLU A 290 -6.26 -8.62 -14.61
CA GLU A 290 -5.91 -8.26 -13.25
C GLU A 290 -4.40 -8.44 -12.99
N PHE A 291 -3.86 -9.62 -13.28
CA PHE A 291 -2.44 -9.89 -13.11
C PHE A 291 -1.56 -8.96 -13.96
N MET A 292 -1.96 -8.63 -15.19
CA MET A 292 -1.24 -7.66 -16.03
C MET A 292 -1.29 -6.24 -15.44
N VAL A 293 -2.43 -5.83 -14.86
CA VAL A 293 -2.54 -4.55 -14.14
C VAL A 293 -1.65 -4.55 -12.91
N GLN A 294 -1.63 -5.63 -12.13
CA GLN A 294 -0.75 -5.79 -10.98
C GLN A 294 0.72 -5.68 -11.37
N LEU A 295 1.15 -6.34 -12.45
CA LEU A 295 2.51 -6.23 -12.98
C LEU A 295 2.84 -4.80 -13.46
N PHE A 296 1.90 -4.12 -14.10
CA PHE A 296 2.06 -2.72 -14.50
C PHE A 296 2.24 -1.82 -13.27
N ILE A 297 1.38 -1.97 -12.25
CA ILE A 297 1.47 -1.23 -11.00
C ILE A 297 2.79 -1.52 -10.27
N ALA A 298 3.18 -2.79 -10.16
CA ALA A 298 4.45 -3.20 -9.58
C ALA A 298 5.65 -2.58 -10.31
N SER A 299 5.59 -2.52 -11.65
CA SER A 299 6.64 -1.92 -12.48
C SER A 299 6.73 -0.40 -12.28
N THR A 300 5.60 0.31 -12.17
CA THR A 300 5.59 1.76 -11.87
C THR A 300 6.20 2.04 -10.50
N PHE A 301 5.84 1.25 -9.50
CA PHE A 301 6.40 1.34 -8.16
C PHE A 301 7.92 1.06 -8.17
N ALA A 302 8.33 -0.08 -8.73
CA ALA A 302 9.73 -0.52 -8.75
C ALA A 302 10.65 0.43 -9.52
N THR A 303 10.12 1.14 -10.50
CA THR A 303 10.88 2.10 -11.31
C THR A 303 11.03 3.45 -10.60
N ALA A 304 9.94 4.00 -10.07
CA ALA A 304 9.90 5.38 -9.59
C ALA A 304 10.29 5.52 -8.11
N VAL A 305 9.82 4.63 -7.24
CA VAL A 305 9.97 4.79 -5.79
C VAL A 305 11.42 4.57 -5.32
N PRO A 306 12.15 3.52 -5.75
CA PRO A 306 13.56 3.38 -5.38
C PRO A 306 14.42 4.52 -5.90
N ALA A 307 14.14 5.05 -7.12
CA ALA A 307 14.84 6.21 -7.66
C ALA A 307 14.63 7.44 -6.76
N ALA A 308 13.39 7.72 -6.35
CA ALA A 308 13.09 8.82 -5.43
C ALA A 308 13.75 8.64 -4.06
N ALA A 309 13.79 7.42 -3.53
CA ALA A 309 14.45 7.11 -2.25
C ALA A 309 15.97 7.31 -2.34
N ALA A 310 16.59 6.87 -3.43
CA ALA A 310 18.04 7.05 -3.64
C ALA A 310 18.45 8.53 -3.75
N LEU A 311 17.61 9.35 -4.38
CA LEU A 311 17.82 10.81 -4.50
C LEU A 311 17.57 11.52 -3.17
N GLY A 312 16.53 11.14 -2.43
CA GLY A 312 16.21 11.72 -1.10
C GLY A 312 17.29 11.44 -0.05
N ALA A 313 18.07 10.37 -0.20
CA ALA A 313 19.16 10.04 0.72
C ALA A 313 20.43 10.90 0.49
N ARG A 314 20.53 11.61 -0.65
CA ARG A 314 21.68 12.46 -1.00
C ARG A 314 21.52 13.92 -0.58
N ASN A 315 20.30 14.33 -0.27
CA ASN A 315 19.93 15.67 0.21
C ASN A 315 19.68 15.67 1.73
#